data_d6a2b8a439c3cc11bfb402dfa7b63fa8
#
_entry.id   d6a2b8a439c3cc11bfb402dfa7b63fa8
#
_cell.length_a   1.000
_cell.length_b   1.000
_cell.length_c   1.000
_cell.angle_alpha   90.00
_cell.angle_beta   90.00
_cell.angle_gamma   90.00
#
_symmetry.space_group_name_H-M   'P 1'
#
loop_
_entity.id
_entity.type
_entity.pdbx_description
1 polymer ?
#
loop_
_entity_poly.entity_id
_entity_poly.type
_entity_poly.pdbx_seq_one_letter_code
_entity_poly.pdbx_strand_id
1 'polypeptide(L)'
;KKSILEICRRHDIDYVEEKQIPFKGKPDNTINIAGEYIIFDAKCPMNEDLENFPKYIQNQAELLKKYAKEERVKKDMFLIVPSNTISTDDTDKKSLKTFYYNMTDYRVFVIAIDSLEPVILSLKKVEEYEFAEKLSPEDRDNICRIIAKFAHTAKRKIQIDSFLNQRLAEVLIECSV
;
A
#
# COMPACT_ATOMS: atom_id res chain seq x y z
N LYS A 1 1.45 10.75 -9.98
CA LYS A 1 1.20 9.63 -10.89
C LYS A 1 2.40 8.71 -11.02
N LYS A 2 3.59 9.21 -11.40
CA LYS A 2 4.81 8.38 -11.53
C LYS A 2 5.14 7.60 -10.26
N SER A 3 5.11 8.26 -9.10
CA SER A 3 5.48 7.63 -7.82
C SER A 3 4.59 6.44 -7.45
N ILE A 4 3.27 6.52 -7.63
CA ILE A 4 2.36 5.39 -7.35
C ILE A 4 2.63 4.25 -8.32
N LEU A 5 2.79 4.53 -9.60
CA LEU A 5 3.09 3.53 -10.61
C LEU A 5 4.41 2.78 -10.31
N GLU A 6 5.44 3.50 -9.87
CA GLU A 6 6.73 2.91 -9.48
C GLU A 6 6.61 2.03 -8.23
N ILE A 7 5.86 2.48 -7.21
CA ILE A 7 5.57 1.68 -6.02
C ILE A 7 4.82 0.40 -6.42
N CYS A 8 3.78 0.52 -7.21
CA CYS A 8 2.98 -0.61 -7.68
C CYS A 8 3.84 -1.65 -8.42
N ARG A 9 4.72 -1.20 -9.32
CA ARG A 9 5.64 -2.10 -10.06
C ARG A 9 6.64 -2.79 -9.16
N ARG A 10 7.19 -2.08 -8.16
CA ARG A 10 8.18 -2.62 -7.22
C ARG A 10 7.59 -3.69 -6.31
N HIS A 11 6.32 -3.55 -5.96
CA HIS A 11 5.65 -4.40 -4.97
C HIS A 11 4.59 -5.33 -5.56
N ASP A 12 4.57 -5.49 -6.89
CA ASP A 12 3.61 -6.36 -7.59
C ASP A 12 2.15 -6.05 -7.19
N ILE A 13 1.78 -4.78 -7.36
CA ILE A 13 0.43 -4.27 -7.13
C ILE A 13 -0.14 -3.82 -8.48
N ASP A 14 -1.38 -4.18 -8.74
CA ASP A 14 -2.05 -3.82 -9.99
C ASP A 14 -2.41 -2.33 -10.02
N TYR A 15 -1.70 -1.56 -10.87
CA TYR A 15 -2.01 -0.16 -11.15
C TYR A 15 -2.98 -0.09 -12.32
N VAL A 16 -4.16 0.48 -12.08
CA VAL A 16 -5.23 0.56 -13.06
C VAL A 16 -5.14 1.87 -13.85
N GLU A 17 -4.87 1.78 -15.13
CA GLU A 17 -4.86 2.95 -16.00
C GLU A 17 -6.27 3.53 -16.20
N GLU A 18 -6.37 4.84 -16.43
CA GLU A 18 -7.64 5.57 -16.61
C GLU A 18 -8.60 4.90 -17.62
N LYS A 19 -8.06 4.32 -18.69
CA LYS A 19 -8.84 3.64 -19.73
C LYS A 19 -9.38 2.27 -19.29
N GLN A 20 -8.81 1.69 -18.25
CA GLN A 20 -9.16 0.35 -17.74
C GLN A 20 -10.06 0.41 -16.52
N ILE A 21 -10.37 1.61 -16.02
CA ILE A 21 -11.24 1.82 -14.87
C ILE A 21 -12.66 1.35 -15.21
N PRO A 22 -13.24 0.37 -14.46
CA PRO A 22 -14.55 -0.21 -14.79
C PRO A 22 -15.74 0.57 -14.21
N PHE A 23 -15.52 1.76 -13.65
CA PHE A 23 -16.54 2.59 -13.04
C PHE A 23 -16.52 4.03 -13.58
N LYS A 24 -17.57 4.80 -13.29
CA LYS A 24 -17.69 6.17 -13.77
C LYS A 24 -16.75 7.11 -13.03
N GLY A 25 -16.04 7.95 -13.77
CA GLY A 25 -15.15 8.98 -13.25
C GLY A 25 -13.70 8.79 -13.70
N LYS A 26 -12.88 9.76 -13.36
CA LYS A 26 -11.46 9.80 -13.73
C LYS A 26 -10.65 10.21 -12.51
N PRO A 27 -10.38 9.28 -11.59
CA PRO A 27 -9.47 9.54 -10.48
C PRO A 27 -8.04 9.68 -11.01
N ASP A 28 -7.21 10.47 -10.32
CA ASP A 28 -5.82 10.67 -10.73
C ASP A 28 -5.02 9.39 -10.74
N ASN A 29 -5.26 8.52 -9.76
CA ASN A 29 -4.63 7.21 -9.64
C ASN A 29 -5.59 6.21 -9.02
N THR A 30 -5.53 4.99 -9.52
CA THR A 30 -6.31 3.85 -9.01
C THR A 30 -5.40 2.63 -8.93
N ILE A 31 -5.46 1.91 -7.83
CA ILE A 31 -4.84 0.60 -7.68
C ILE A 31 -5.92 -0.45 -7.43
N ASN A 32 -5.65 -1.69 -7.81
CA ASN A 32 -6.52 -2.83 -7.50
C ASN A 32 -5.79 -3.74 -6.51
N ILE A 33 -6.43 -4.02 -5.40
CA ILE A 33 -5.96 -4.99 -4.42
C ILE A 33 -7.12 -5.93 -4.09
N ALA A 34 -6.91 -7.22 -4.26
CA ALA A 34 -7.91 -8.26 -3.98
C ALA A 34 -9.27 -8.07 -4.69
N GLY A 35 -9.27 -7.40 -5.86
CA GLY A 35 -10.48 -7.17 -6.66
C GLY A 35 -11.24 -5.88 -6.31
N GLU A 36 -10.77 -5.10 -5.37
CA GLU A 36 -11.32 -3.80 -4.99
C GLU A 36 -10.42 -2.64 -5.44
N TYR A 37 -11.03 -1.54 -5.84
CA TYR A 37 -10.33 -0.37 -6.36
C TYR A 37 -10.12 0.65 -5.25
N ILE A 38 -8.89 1.09 -5.06
CA ILE A 38 -8.51 2.11 -4.09
C ILE A 38 -8.10 3.37 -4.84
N ILE A 39 -8.67 4.50 -4.47
CA ILE A 39 -8.48 5.79 -5.13
C ILE A 39 -7.46 6.62 -4.38
N PHE A 40 -6.50 7.15 -5.12
CA PHE A 40 -5.54 8.14 -4.68
C PHE A 40 -5.61 9.37 -5.58
N ASP A 41 -5.95 10.50 -5.00
CA ASP A 41 -6.08 11.77 -5.69
C ASP A 41 -5.04 12.77 -5.18
N ALA A 42 -4.23 13.33 -6.07
CA ALA A 42 -3.12 14.20 -5.69
C ALA A 42 -3.55 15.67 -5.72
N LYS A 43 -3.29 16.39 -4.64
CA LYS A 43 -3.65 17.79 -4.49
C LYS A 43 -2.45 18.62 -4.05
N CYS A 44 -2.22 19.73 -4.74
CA CYS A 44 -1.18 20.69 -4.40
C CYS A 44 -1.79 22.07 -4.17
N PRO A 45 -1.24 22.89 -3.27
CA PRO A 45 -1.67 24.27 -3.13
C PRO A 45 -1.37 25.05 -4.41
N MET A 46 -2.30 25.90 -4.85
CA MET A 46 -2.07 26.82 -5.96
C MET A 46 -1.17 27.97 -5.48
N ASN A 47 -0.13 28.27 -6.24
CA ASN A 47 0.76 29.41 -5.97
C ASN A 47 1.29 29.48 -4.53
N GLU A 48 1.56 28.33 -3.91
CA GLU A 48 2.02 28.25 -2.50
C GLU A 48 1.04 28.85 -1.48
N ASP A 49 -0.24 29.01 -1.84
CA ASP A 49 -1.29 29.45 -0.93
C ASP A 49 -1.63 28.35 0.09
N LEU A 50 -0.91 28.36 1.20
CA LEU A 50 -1.12 27.44 2.32
C LEU A 50 -2.30 27.85 3.20
N GLU A 51 -2.73 29.10 3.16
CA GLU A 51 -3.79 29.62 4.06
C GLU A 51 -5.16 29.04 3.71
N ASN A 52 -5.48 28.96 2.41
CA ASN A 52 -6.75 28.41 1.93
C ASN A 52 -6.67 26.89 1.63
N PHE A 53 -5.50 26.31 1.70
CA PHE A 53 -5.30 24.92 1.35
C PHE A 53 -6.09 23.93 2.22
N PRO A 54 -6.21 24.10 3.55
CA PRO A 54 -7.06 23.21 4.37
C PRO A 54 -8.51 23.17 3.93
N LYS A 55 -9.10 24.33 3.62
CA LYS A 55 -10.48 24.41 3.11
C LYS A 55 -10.62 23.78 1.72
N TYR A 56 -9.62 23.98 0.88
CA TYR A 56 -9.58 23.33 -0.43
C TYR A 56 -9.56 21.81 -0.29
N ILE A 57 -8.73 21.25 0.60
CA ILE A 57 -8.64 19.80 0.84
C ILE A 57 -9.97 19.25 1.39
N GLN A 58 -10.64 19.95 2.28
CA GLN A 58 -11.97 19.56 2.75
C GLN A 58 -12.98 19.48 1.59
N ASN A 59 -13.02 20.47 0.72
CA ASN A 59 -13.88 20.46 -0.46
C ASN A 59 -13.52 19.29 -1.41
N GLN A 60 -12.24 18.98 -1.57
CA GLN A 60 -11.80 17.84 -2.38
C GLN A 60 -12.23 16.50 -1.76
N ALA A 61 -12.22 16.38 -0.43
CA ALA A 61 -12.74 15.20 0.26
C ALA A 61 -14.23 14.97 -0.04
N GLU A 62 -15.03 16.04 -0.07
CA GLU A 62 -16.45 15.95 -0.42
C GLU A 62 -16.69 15.53 -1.88
N LEU A 63 -15.84 15.96 -2.81
CA LEU A 63 -15.94 15.60 -4.22
C LEU A 63 -15.64 14.12 -4.50
N LEU A 64 -14.94 13.42 -3.60
CA LEU A 64 -14.72 11.98 -3.70
C LEU A 64 -15.99 11.14 -3.51
N LYS A 65 -17.08 11.73 -3.00
CA LYS A 65 -18.40 11.09 -2.84
C LYS A 65 -18.88 10.39 -4.11
N LYS A 66 -18.55 10.92 -5.28
CA LYS A 66 -18.92 10.33 -6.57
C LYS A 66 -18.39 8.91 -6.75
N TYR A 67 -17.22 8.60 -6.21
CA TYR A 67 -16.61 7.28 -6.28
C TYR A 67 -17.14 6.33 -5.19
N ALA A 68 -17.54 6.87 -4.04
CA ALA A 68 -18.11 6.08 -2.95
C ALA A 68 -19.39 5.32 -3.32
N LYS A 69 -20.05 5.74 -4.41
CA LYS A 69 -21.25 5.08 -4.93
C LYS A 69 -20.95 3.82 -5.75
N GLU A 70 -19.73 3.66 -6.18
CA GLU A 70 -19.31 2.52 -6.98
C GLU A 70 -19.06 1.29 -6.10
N GLU A 71 -19.69 0.17 -6.43
CA GLU A 71 -19.72 -1.04 -5.60
C GLU A 71 -18.32 -1.63 -5.33
N ARG A 72 -17.46 -1.60 -6.36
CA ARG A 72 -16.11 -2.18 -6.29
C ARG A 72 -15.04 -1.19 -5.83
N VAL A 73 -15.42 0.02 -5.45
CA VAL A 73 -14.50 1.04 -4.94
C VAL A 73 -14.49 0.99 -3.43
N LYS A 74 -13.32 0.86 -2.83
CA LYS A 74 -13.14 0.94 -1.39
C LYS A 74 -13.67 2.27 -0.86
N LYS A 75 -14.34 2.20 0.29
CA LYS A 75 -14.87 3.40 0.97
C LYS A 75 -13.77 4.25 1.61
N ASP A 76 -12.57 3.71 1.73
CA ASP A 76 -11.38 4.41 2.16
C ASP A 76 -10.64 4.95 0.94
N MET A 77 -10.58 6.28 0.82
CA MET A 77 -9.95 7.00 -0.29
C MET A 77 -8.86 7.92 0.24
N PHE A 78 -7.90 8.27 -0.58
CA PHE A 78 -6.72 8.99 -0.16
C PHE A 78 -6.52 10.28 -0.96
N LEU A 79 -6.29 11.38 -0.25
CA LEU A 79 -5.78 12.63 -0.81
C LEU A 79 -4.30 12.74 -0.50
N ILE A 80 -3.48 12.81 -1.54
CA ILE A 80 -2.03 12.93 -1.42
C ILE A 80 -1.66 14.40 -1.51
N VAL A 81 -0.93 14.89 -0.54
CA VAL A 81 -0.50 16.28 -0.46
C VAL A 81 1.03 16.38 -0.31
N PRO A 82 1.64 17.51 -0.66
CA PRO A 82 3.06 17.74 -0.41
C PRO A 82 3.36 17.71 1.09
N SER A 83 4.51 17.14 1.48
CA SER A 83 4.89 16.95 2.89
C SER A 83 4.99 18.26 3.67
N ASN A 84 5.36 19.37 3.02
CA ASN A 84 5.43 20.69 3.62
C ASN A 84 4.07 21.34 3.92
N THR A 85 2.97 20.74 3.52
CA THR A 85 1.59 21.22 3.82
C THR A 85 1.04 20.62 5.10
N ILE A 86 1.73 19.65 5.67
CA ILE A 86 1.36 18.97 6.90
C ILE A 86 2.34 19.37 8.01
N SER A 87 1.84 19.89 9.11
CA SER A 87 2.63 20.18 10.30
C SER A 87 2.06 19.50 11.53
N THR A 88 2.93 19.01 12.37
CA THR A 88 2.61 18.52 13.71
C THR A 88 2.60 19.65 14.74
N ASP A 89 3.01 20.85 14.35
CA ASP A 89 3.02 22.03 15.23
C ASP A 89 1.61 22.64 15.30
N ASP A 90 1.02 22.57 16.48
CA ASP A 90 -0.31 23.13 16.75
C ASP A 90 -0.37 24.65 16.63
N THR A 91 0.77 25.33 16.65
CA THR A 91 0.85 26.80 16.49
C THR A 91 0.80 27.25 15.05
N ASP A 92 1.09 26.36 14.09
CA ASP A 92 1.03 26.66 12.67
C ASP A 92 -0.41 26.65 12.16
N LYS A 93 -1.00 27.83 12.00
CA LYS A 93 -2.38 28.01 11.52
C LYS A 93 -2.58 27.69 10.03
N LYS A 94 -1.48 27.58 9.26
CA LYS A 94 -1.51 27.39 7.80
C LYS A 94 -1.39 25.93 7.38
N SER A 95 -1.07 25.05 8.31
CA SER A 95 -0.88 23.63 8.02
C SER A 95 -2.17 22.83 8.15
N LEU A 96 -2.24 21.73 7.41
CA LEU A 96 -3.31 20.75 7.54
C LEU A 96 -3.23 20.08 8.92
N LYS A 97 -4.27 20.29 9.73
CA LYS A 97 -4.40 19.68 11.08
C LYS A 97 -5.27 18.42 11.06
N THR A 98 -6.07 18.27 10.03
CA THR A 98 -6.99 17.15 9.89
C THR A 98 -6.47 16.19 8.84
N PHE A 99 -6.11 14.99 9.27
CA PHE A 99 -5.64 13.91 8.38
C PHE A 99 -6.75 12.94 7.98
N TYR A 100 -7.97 13.15 8.45
CA TYR A 100 -9.05 12.21 8.30
C TYR A 100 -10.40 12.91 8.27
N TYR A 101 -11.17 12.65 7.22
CA TYR A 101 -12.55 13.10 7.06
C TYR A 101 -13.48 11.90 7.08
N ASN A 102 -14.32 11.81 8.12
CA ASN A 102 -15.34 10.77 8.23
C ASN A 102 -16.65 11.29 7.63
N MET A 103 -16.98 10.84 6.43
CA MET A 103 -18.24 11.14 5.76
C MET A 103 -19.26 10.04 6.08
N THR A 104 -20.53 10.26 5.76
CA THR A 104 -21.61 9.31 6.07
C THR A 104 -21.38 7.93 5.45
N ASP A 105 -20.90 7.88 4.20
CA ASP A 105 -20.82 6.65 3.42
C ASP A 105 -19.40 6.28 3.01
N TYR A 106 -18.40 7.10 3.34
CA TYR A 106 -17.00 6.90 2.96
C TYR A 106 -16.05 7.67 3.87
N ARG A 107 -14.79 7.39 3.78
CA ARG A 107 -13.72 8.00 4.56
C ARG A 107 -12.62 8.53 3.65
N VAL A 108 -12.04 9.66 4.02
CA VAL A 108 -10.95 10.25 3.25
C VAL A 108 -9.75 10.50 4.16
N PHE A 109 -8.64 9.89 3.83
CA PHE A 109 -7.36 10.06 4.50
C PHE A 109 -6.49 11.04 3.73
N VAL A 110 -5.96 12.04 4.42
CA VAL A 110 -4.99 12.98 3.85
C VAL A 110 -3.59 12.51 4.26
N ILE A 111 -2.77 12.18 3.28
CA ILE A 111 -1.44 11.63 3.51
C ILE A 111 -0.38 12.47 2.80
N ALA A 112 0.79 12.61 3.45
CA ALA A 112 1.96 13.18 2.81
C ALA A 112 2.48 12.26 1.71
N ILE A 113 3.06 12.82 0.65
CA ILE A 113 3.64 12.03 -0.43
C ILE A 113 4.72 11.06 0.06
N ASP A 114 5.47 11.43 1.10
CA ASP A 114 6.52 10.59 1.69
C ASP A 114 5.96 9.37 2.44
N SER A 115 4.69 9.42 2.85
CA SER A 115 3.98 8.32 3.50
C SER A 115 3.26 7.38 2.52
N LEU A 116 3.33 7.65 1.23
CA LEU A 116 2.56 6.95 0.21
C LEU A 116 2.91 5.46 0.12
N GLU A 117 4.20 5.12 0.08
CA GLU A 117 4.65 3.72 -0.04
C GLU A 117 4.26 2.88 1.19
N PRO A 118 4.54 3.28 2.44
CA PRO A 118 4.11 2.51 3.60
C PRO A 118 2.59 2.38 3.71
N VAL A 119 1.81 3.38 3.28
CA VAL A 119 0.34 3.29 3.24
C VAL A 119 -0.12 2.23 2.23
N ILE A 120 0.40 2.26 1.01
CA ILE A 120 0.04 1.28 -0.03
C ILE A 120 0.40 -0.15 0.41
N LEU A 121 1.59 -0.34 1.00
CA LEU A 121 2.00 -1.65 1.52
C LEU A 121 1.14 -2.14 2.68
N SER A 122 0.72 -1.23 3.57
CA SER A 122 -0.20 -1.56 4.66
C SER A 122 -1.56 -1.99 4.13
N LEU A 123 -2.09 -1.30 3.12
CA LEU A 123 -3.35 -1.67 2.47
C LEU A 123 -3.27 -3.05 1.83
N LYS A 124 -2.18 -3.34 1.09
CA LYS A 124 -1.96 -4.67 0.52
C LYS A 124 -1.96 -5.74 1.61
N LYS A 125 -1.30 -5.48 2.72
CA LYS A 125 -1.19 -6.44 3.83
C LYS A 125 -2.53 -6.70 4.52
N VAL A 126 -3.34 -5.68 4.73
CA VAL A 126 -4.70 -5.82 5.30
C VAL A 126 -5.56 -6.69 4.40
N GLU A 127 -5.54 -6.46 3.08
CA GLU A 127 -6.29 -7.26 2.13
C GLU A 127 -5.82 -8.73 2.07
N GLU A 128 -4.51 -8.96 2.20
CA GLU A 128 -3.96 -10.32 2.30
C GLU A 128 -4.49 -11.05 3.55
N TYR A 129 -4.63 -10.35 4.69
CA TYR A 129 -5.22 -10.92 5.90
C TYR A 129 -6.72 -11.18 5.77
N GLU A 130 -7.49 -10.24 5.21
CA GLU A 130 -8.92 -10.42 4.95
C GLU A 130 -9.17 -11.60 4.01
N PHE A 131 -8.33 -11.75 2.98
CA PHE A 131 -8.38 -12.92 2.11
C PHE A 131 -8.11 -14.21 2.89
N ALA A 132 -7.11 -14.24 3.76
CA ALA A 132 -6.79 -15.39 4.58
C ALA A 132 -7.94 -15.76 5.53
N GLU A 133 -8.69 -14.81 6.06
CA GLU A 133 -9.87 -15.05 6.88
C GLU A 133 -11.04 -15.68 6.11
N LYS A 134 -11.15 -15.38 4.83
CA LYS A 134 -12.20 -15.95 3.94
C LYS A 134 -11.90 -17.39 3.51
N LEU A 135 -10.69 -17.89 3.72
CA LEU A 135 -10.33 -19.28 3.43
C LEU A 135 -11.06 -20.26 4.35
N SER A 136 -11.49 -21.39 3.78
CA SER A 136 -12.03 -22.48 4.57
C SER A 136 -10.96 -23.03 5.56
N PRO A 137 -11.35 -23.66 6.68
CA PRO A 137 -10.40 -24.32 7.57
C PRO A 137 -9.48 -25.30 6.83
N GLU A 138 -10.03 -26.05 5.86
CA GLU A 138 -9.28 -27.00 5.05
C GLU A 138 -8.23 -26.31 4.16
N ASP A 139 -8.58 -25.17 3.53
CA ASP A 139 -7.65 -24.39 2.72
C ASP A 139 -6.52 -23.81 3.56
N ARG A 140 -6.83 -23.29 4.76
CA ARG A 140 -5.83 -22.81 5.72
C ARG A 140 -4.86 -23.92 6.12
N ASP A 141 -5.37 -25.11 6.45
CA ASP A 141 -4.54 -26.27 6.79
C ASP A 141 -3.67 -26.72 5.61
N ASN A 142 -4.20 -26.67 4.40
CA ASN A 142 -3.45 -26.99 3.18
C ASN A 142 -2.30 -25.98 2.95
N ILE A 143 -2.57 -24.69 3.09
CA ILE A 143 -1.56 -23.63 2.97
C ILE A 143 -0.50 -23.79 4.06
N CYS A 144 -0.90 -23.98 5.32
CA CYS A 144 0.04 -24.20 6.42
C CYS A 144 0.93 -25.42 6.17
N ARG A 145 0.35 -26.51 5.64
CA ARG A 145 1.10 -27.73 5.29
C ARG A 145 2.12 -27.48 4.18
N ILE A 146 1.74 -26.72 3.15
CA ILE A 146 2.66 -26.35 2.04
C ILE A 146 3.79 -25.49 2.56
N ILE A 147 3.49 -24.47 3.37
CA ILE A 147 4.49 -23.59 3.99
C ILE A 147 5.44 -24.39 4.87
N ALA A 148 4.91 -25.29 5.71
CA ALA A 148 5.72 -26.14 6.59
C ALA A 148 6.65 -27.05 5.78
N LYS A 149 6.17 -27.67 4.70
CA LYS A 149 7.00 -28.48 3.79
C LYS A 149 8.11 -27.65 3.14
N PHE A 150 7.76 -26.43 2.68
CA PHE A 150 8.75 -25.52 2.10
C PHE A 150 9.83 -25.11 3.10
N ALA A 151 9.41 -24.69 4.30
CA ALA A 151 10.32 -24.31 5.39
C ALA A 151 11.25 -25.47 5.79
N HIS A 152 10.71 -26.69 5.89
CA HIS A 152 11.49 -27.90 6.19
C HIS A 152 12.52 -28.19 5.08
N THR A 153 12.10 -28.08 3.81
CA THR A 153 12.99 -28.29 2.66
C THR A 153 14.10 -27.24 2.59
N ALA A 154 13.76 -25.97 2.83
CA ALA A 154 14.73 -24.87 2.89
C ALA A 154 15.75 -25.07 4.03
N LYS A 155 15.28 -25.45 5.24
CA LYS A 155 16.16 -25.77 6.38
C LYS A 155 17.11 -26.92 6.03
N ARG A 156 16.62 -27.99 5.41
CA ARG A 156 17.41 -29.14 5.00
C ARG A 156 18.49 -28.76 3.96
N LYS A 157 18.13 -27.89 3.00
CA LYS A 157 19.08 -27.36 2.02
C LYS A 157 20.21 -26.60 2.70
N ILE A 158 19.89 -25.69 3.62
CA ILE A 158 20.88 -24.91 4.38
C ILE A 158 21.82 -25.85 5.17
N GLN A 159 21.30 -26.92 5.78
CA GLN A 159 22.11 -27.90 6.51
C GLN A 159 23.07 -28.64 5.57
N ILE A 160 22.63 -29.05 4.38
CA ILE A 160 23.46 -29.71 3.38
C ILE A 160 24.54 -28.76 2.89
N ASP A 161 24.21 -27.52 2.55
CA ASP A 161 25.17 -26.51 2.09
C ASP A 161 26.22 -26.21 3.16
N SER A 162 25.84 -26.10 4.44
CA SER A 162 26.76 -25.94 5.56
C SER A 162 27.69 -27.11 5.71
N PHE A 163 27.19 -28.34 5.61
CA PHE A 163 27.99 -29.55 5.69
C PHE A 163 29.01 -29.63 4.54
N LEU A 164 28.59 -29.34 3.31
CA LEU A 164 29.48 -29.35 2.14
C LEU A 164 30.55 -28.29 2.26
N ASN A 165 30.21 -27.07 2.71
CA ASN A 165 31.22 -26.01 2.92
C ASN A 165 32.23 -26.37 3.99
N GLN A 166 31.83 -27.02 5.08
CA GLN A 166 32.75 -27.52 6.11
C GLN A 166 33.68 -28.58 5.56
N ARG A 167 33.16 -29.54 4.80
CA ARG A 167 33.98 -30.59 4.18
C ARG A 167 34.95 -30.05 3.15
N LEU A 168 34.55 -29.08 2.34
CA LEU A 168 35.44 -28.39 1.42
C LEU A 168 36.58 -27.67 2.14
N ALA A 169 36.29 -27.01 3.26
CA ALA A 169 37.31 -26.34 4.07
C ALA A 169 38.33 -27.35 4.67
N GLU A 170 37.85 -28.50 5.18
CA GLU A 170 38.70 -29.57 5.67
C GLU A 170 39.66 -30.09 4.59
N VAL A 171 39.16 -30.40 3.39
CA VAL A 171 39.97 -30.87 2.25
C VAL A 171 40.98 -29.81 1.82
N LEU A 172 40.64 -28.54 1.78
CA LEU A 172 41.56 -27.45 1.44
C LEU A 172 42.69 -27.32 2.46
N ILE A 173 42.42 -27.54 3.74
CA ILE A 173 43.44 -27.56 4.80
C ILE A 173 44.37 -28.76 4.62
N GLU A 174 43.83 -29.96 4.36
CA GLU A 174 44.64 -31.18 4.13
C GLU A 174 45.52 -31.07 2.88
N CYS A 175 45.08 -30.37 1.83
CA CYS A 175 45.88 -30.16 0.61
C CYS A 175 46.94 -29.05 0.76
N SER A 176 46.94 -28.29 1.86
CA SER A 176 47.89 -27.19 2.09
C SER A 176 49.08 -27.60 2.95
N VAL A 177 49.18 -28.85 3.37
CA VAL A 177 50.29 -29.46 4.10
C VAL A 177 51.14 -30.27 3.13
#